data_358315f82351c62af8cc85fdfdc9f7c3
#
_entry.id   358315f82351c62af8cc85fdfdc9f7c3
#
_cell.length_a   1.000
_cell.length_b   1.000
_cell.length_c   1.000
_cell.angle_alpha   90.00
_cell.angle_beta   90.00
_cell.angle_gamma   90.00
#
_symmetry.space_group_name_H-M   'P 1'
#
loop_
_entity.id
_entity.type
_entity.pdbx_description
1 polymer ?
#
loop_
_entity_poly.entity_id
_entity_poly.type
_entity_poly.pdbx_seq_one_letter_code
_entity_poly.pdbx_strand_id
1 'polypeptide(L)'
;MDPFATLSDWPGRAAAAVVQPDGSVDRWGDTTEPFALASVTKLLTAMTVLIAHEEGTLDLDEPIGPGGSTTTDLLAHTAGVAPDTLEQLAPPRTRRIYSTSAYDLAADAVAERSGIAFQDYLDEALIIPSACTPPTSADPPVPGHGPPSTISSG
;
A
#
# COMPACT_ATOMS: atom_id res chain seq x y z
N MET A 1 3.78 -27.70 9.45
CA MET A 1 4.52 -27.33 8.21
C MET A 1 4.98 -25.89 8.42
N ASP A 2 6.28 -25.62 8.28
CA ASP A 2 6.81 -24.26 8.43
C ASP A 2 6.31 -23.39 7.27
N PRO A 3 5.52 -22.34 7.52
CA PRO A 3 4.98 -21.48 6.47
C PRO A 3 6.07 -20.66 5.74
N PHE A 4 7.27 -20.59 6.32
CA PHE A 4 8.38 -19.78 5.79
C PHE A 4 9.50 -20.61 5.14
N ALA A 5 9.33 -21.92 5.01
CA ALA A 5 10.41 -22.85 4.58
C ALA A 5 11.08 -22.47 3.26
N THR A 6 10.37 -21.81 2.35
CA THR A 6 10.91 -21.41 1.03
C THR A 6 11.53 -20.01 1.02
N LEU A 7 11.36 -19.21 2.07
CA LEU A 7 11.83 -17.83 2.09
C LEU A 7 13.35 -17.72 2.27
N SER A 8 13.97 -18.75 2.87
CA SER A 8 15.43 -18.80 3.06
C SER A 8 16.21 -18.83 1.75
N ASP A 9 15.56 -19.26 0.67
CA ASP A 9 16.17 -19.38 -0.67
C ASP A 9 16.00 -18.10 -1.51
N TRP A 10 15.29 -17.10 -1.00
CA TRP A 10 15.07 -15.85 -1.74
C TRP A 10 16.33 -14.97 -1.72
N PRO A 11 16.75 -14.47 -2.89
CA PRO A 11 17.87 -13.56 -2.96
C PRO A 11 17.47 -12.18 -2.42
N GLY A 12 18.28 -11.62 -1.52
CA GLY A 12 18.08 -10.29 -0.98
C GLY A 12 17.39 -10.27 0.39
N ARG A 13 16.99 -9.08 0.82
CA ARG A 13 16.31 -8.88 2.11
C ARG A 13 14.83 -9.22 1.99
N ALA A 14 14.33 -10.00 2.93
CA ALA A 14 12.91 -10.33 3.01
C ALA A 14 12.49 -10.47 4.47
N ALA A 15 11.25 -10.15 4.75
CA ALA A 15 10.58 -10.44 6.01
C ALA A 15 9.14 -10.87 5.73
N ALA A 16 8.60 -11.70 6.60
CA ALA A 16 7.23 -12.16 6.49
C ALA A 16 6.60 -12.35 7.87
N ALA A 17 5.29 -12.22 7.92
CA ALA A 17 4.51 -12.52 9.10
C ALA A 17 3.21 -13.23 8.72
N VAL A 18 2.77 -14.17 9.57
CA VAL A 18 1.47 -14.82 9.46
C VAL A 18 0.69 -14.50 10.73
N VAL A 19 -0.46 -13.87 10.56
CA VAL A 19 -1.38 -13.59 11.67
C VAL A 19 -2.39 -14.71 11.74
N GLN A 20 -2.44 -15.39 12.89
CA GLN A 20 -3.36 -16.48 13.16
C GLN A 20 -4.74 -15.94 13.57
N PRO A 21 -5.82 -16.74 13.46
CA PRO A 21 -7.16 -16.31 13.89
C PRO A 21 -7.27 -15.97 15.39
N ASP A 22 -6.39 -16.50 16.23
CA ASP A 22 -6.31 -16.20 17.67
C ASP A 22 -5.52 -14.92 17.99
N GLY A 23 -5.01 -14.23 16.96
CA GLY A 23 -4.22 -13.02 17.08
C GLY A 23 -2.73 -13.25 17.28
N SER A 24 -2.26 -14.50 17.43
CA SER A 24 -0.83 -14.79 17.45
C SER A 24 -0.17 -14.50 16.10
N VAL A 25 1.11 -14.14 16.12
CA VAL A 25 1.85 -13.74 14.92
C VAL A 25 3.16 -14.52 14.84
N ASP A 26 3.28 -15.35 13.82
CA ASP A 26 4.52 -15.98 13.43
C ASP A 26 5.31 -15.04 12.51
N ARG A 27 6.60 -14.83 12.79
CA ARG A 27 7.46 -13.90 12.05
C ARG A 27 8.69 -14.60 11.49
N TRP A 28 9.15 -14.15 10.34
CA TRP A 28 10.39 -14.60 9.71
C TRP A 28 11.16 -13.38 9.16
N GLY A 29 12.49 -13.39 9.30
CA GLY A 29 13.35 -12.28 8.93
C GLY A 29 13.24 -11.10 9.90
N ASP A 30 13.82 -9.95 9.54
CA ASP A 30 13.71 -8.73 10.34
C ASP A 30 12.42 -7.97 9.96
N THR A 31 11.36 -8.21 10.72
CA THR A 31 10.07 -7.56 10.54
C THR A 31 10.02 -6.13 11.08
N THR A 32 11.10 -5.63 11.66
CA THR A 32 11.24 -4.25 12.13
C THR A 32 11.94 -3.37 11.10
N GLU A 33 12.56 -3.98 10.10
CA GLU A 33 13.23 -3.25 9.03
C GLU A 33 12.22 -2.55 8.10
N PRO A 34 12.44 -1.28 7.74
CA PRO A 34 11.56 -0.59 6.80
C PRO A 34 11.79 -1.11 5.38
N PHE A 35 10.69 -1.43 4.69
CA PHE A 35 10.66 -1.80 3.28
C PHE A 35 9.88 -0.77 2.48
N ALA A 36 10.36 -0.45 1.26
CA ALA A 36 9.62 0.38 0.33
C ALA A 36 8.33 -0.33 -0.10
N LEU A 37 7.19 0.34 0.07
CA LEU A 37 5.88 -0.26 -0.20
C LEU A 37 5.60 -0.48 -1.68
N ALA A 38 6.30 0.23 -2.58
CA ALA A 38 6.02 0.19 -4.02
C ALA A 38 4.50 0.33 -4.29
N SER A 39 3.91 -0.54 -5.10
CA SER A 39 2.48 -0.47 -5.43
C SER A 39 1.53 -0.79 -4.26
N VAL A 40 2.03 -1.22 -3.11
CA VAL A 40 1.21 -1.34 -1.89
C VAL A 40 0.74 0.04 -1.42
N THR A 41 1.48 1.11 -1.74
CA THR A 41 1.05 2.50 -1.48
C THR A 41 -0.32 2.82 -2.09
N LYS A 42 -0.71 2.16 -3.17
CA LYS A 42 -2.02 2.36 -3.79
C LYS A 42 -3.19 1.99 -2.87
N LEU A 43 -3.00 1.06 -1.95
CA LEU A 43 -3.99 0.74 -0.92
C LEU A 43 -4.19 1.93 0.03
N LEU A 44 -3.09 2.54 0.47
CA LEU A 44 -3.13 3.72 1.34
C LEU A 44 -3.78 4.89 0.60
N THR A 45 -3.38 5.15 -0.65
CA THR A 45 -3.99 6.20 -1.49
C THR A 45 -5.50 5.97 -1.64
N ALA A 46 -5.93 4.74 -1.96
CA ALA A 46 -7.35 4.43 -2.12
C ALA A 46 -8.13 4.65 -0.82
N MET A 47 -7.59 4.20 0.32
CA MET A 47 -8.25 4.42 1.62
C MET A 47 -8.35 5.90 1.96
N THR A 48 -7.30 6.69 1.72
CA THR A 48 -7.31 8.14 1.94
C THR A 48 -8.34 8.83 1.04
N VAL A 49 -8.46 8.45 -0.23
CA VAL A 49 -9.49 8.98 -1.15
C VAL A 49 -10.90 8.63 -0.67
N LEU A 50 -11.12 7.41 -0.14
CA LEU A 50 -12.41 7.01 0.42
C LEU A 50 -12.76 7.80 1.69
N ILE A 51 -11.78 8.07 2.56
CA ILE A 51 -11.98 8.94 3.73
C ILE A 51 -12.34 10.37 3.27
N ALA A 52 -11.62 10.92 2.29
CA ALA A 52 -11.92 12.23 1.72
C ALA A 52 -13.34 12.29 1.11
N HIS A 53 -13.83 11.19 0.55
CA HIS A 53 -15.21 11.09 0.09
C HIS A 53 -16.20 11.10 1.27
N GLU A 54 -15.95 10.32 2.31
CA GLU A 54 -16.81 10.27 3.51
C GLU A 54 -16.88 11.63 4.23
N GLU A 55 -15.80 12.40 4.19
CA GLU A 55 -15.72 13.76 4.73
C GLU A 55 -16.36 14.82 3.80
N GLY A 56 -16.78 14.44 2.59
CA GLY A 56 -17.36 15.34 1.60
C GLY A 56 -16.36 16.23 0.86
N THR A 57 -15.07 15.94 0.97
CA THR A 57 -14.00 16.66 0.27
C THR A 57 -13.98 16.31 -1.23
N LEU A 58 -14.31 15.06 -1.57
CA LEU A 58 -14.27 14.54 -2.94
C LEU A 58 -15.50 13.66 -3.20
N ASP A 59 -16.07 13.73 -4.41
CA ASP A 59 -17.12 12.80 -4.86
C ASP A 59 -16.50 11.68 -5.72
N LEU A 60 -16.84 10.42 -5.41
CA LEU A 60 -16.37 9.26 -6.16
C LEU A 60 -16.91 9.22 -7.60
N ASP A 61 -18.08 9.80 -7.84
CA ASP A 61 -18.74 9.85 -9.14
C ASP A 61 -18.40 11.12 -9.95
N GLU A 62 -17.61 12.02 -9.37
CA GLU A 62 -17.18 13.23 -10.06
C GLU A 62 -16.20 12.91 -11.19
N PRO A 63 -16.43 13.46 -12.41
CA PRO A 63 -15.56 13.24 -13.54
C PRO A 63 -14.31 14.14 -13.46
N ILE A 64 -13.25 13.62 -12.86
CA ILE A 64 -11.98 14.34 -12.68
C ILE A 64 -10.88 13.89 -13.65
N GLY A 65 -11.05 12.76 -14.31
CA GLY A 65 -10.04 12.18 -15.19
C GLY A 65 -10.32 12.34 -16.67
N PRO A 66 -9.34 11.98 -17.52
CA PRO A 66 -9.48 12.01 -18.97
C PRO A 66 -10.71 11.24 -19.48
N GLY A 67 -11.30 11.72 -20.56
CA GLY A 67 -12.48 11.10 -21.16
C GLY A 67 -13.73 11.10 -20.26
N GLY A 68 -13.75 11.90 -19.19
CA GLY A 68 -14.84 11.94 -18.22
C GLY A 68 -14.81 10.73 -17.26
N SER A 69 -13.64 10.13 -17.03
CA SER A 69 -13.48 9.10 -16.01
C SER A 69 -13.65 9.71 -14.61
N THR A 70 -14.33 8.97 -13.74
CA THR A 70 -14.60 9.38 -12.36
C THR A 70 -13.49 8.96 -11.41
N THR A 71 -13.53 9.46 -10.18
CA THR A 71 -12.65 9.00 -9.10
C THR A 71 -12.71 7.47 -8.94
N THR A 72 -13.93 6.90 -8.99
CA THR A 72 -14.13 5.44 -8.99
C THR A 72 -13.37 4.76 -10.14
N ASP A 73 -13.44 5.31 -11.35
CA ASP A 73 -12.75 4.75 -12.51
C ASP A 73 -11.22 4.79 -12.36
N LEU A 74 -10.69 5.85 -11.76
CA LEU A 74 -9.25 5.96 -11.48
C LEU A 74 -8.79 4.87 -10.50
N LEU A 75 -9.48 4.73 -9.37
CA LEU A 75 -9.16 3.73 -8.34
C LEU A 75 -9.34 2.29 -8.83
N ALA A 76 -10.35 2.04 -9.67
CA ALA A 76 -10.62 0.71 -10.23
C ALA A 76 -9.74 0.35 -11.45
N HIS A 77 -8.87 1.27 -11.90
CA HIS A 77 -8.09 1.13 -13.12
C HIS A 77 -8.94 1.00 -14.39
N THR A 78 -10.13 1.58 -14.40
CA THR A 78 -11.08 1.57 -15.52
C THR A 78 -11.18 2.90 -16.25
N ALA A 79 -10.35 3.86 -15.89
CA ALA A 79 -10.28 5.17 -16.56
C ALA A 79 -9.79 5.09 -18.01
N GLY A 80 -9.15 3.99 -18.39
CA GLY A 80 -8.65 3.78 -19.75
C GLY A 80 -7.40 4.59 -20.09
N VAL A 81 -6.66 5.09 -19.09
CA VAL A 81 -5.42 5.85 -19.27
C VAL A 81 -4.19 4.94 -19.25
N ALA A 82 -3.10 5.42 -19.81
CA ALA A 82 -1.81 4.71 -19.87
C ALA A 82 -1.24 4.44 -18.46
N PRO A 83 -0.31 3.47 -18.31
CA PRO A 83 0.26 3.10 -17.01
C PRO A 83 0.93 4.26 -16.27
N ASP A 84 1.72 5.07 -16.97
CA ASP A 84 2.59 6.08 -16.38
C ASP A 84 2.31 7.51 -16.93
N THR A 85 1.23 7.69 -17.68
CA THR A 85 0.78 8.98 -18.17
C THR A 85 -0.75 9.05 -18.17
N LEU A 86 -1.30 10.27 -18.30
CA LEU A 86 -2.74 10.47 -18.45
C LEU A 86 -3.21 10.39 -19.91
N GLU A 87 -2.40 9.83 -20.82
CA GLU A 87 -2.82 9.57 -22.20
C GLU A 87 -4.00 8.59 -22.24
N GLN A 88 -5.07 8.97 -22.95
CA GLN A 88 -6.25 8.13 -23.10
C GLN A 88 -6.01 7.04 -24.13
N LEU A 89 -5.91 5.78 -23.69
CA LEU A 89 -5.74 4.60 -24.55
C LEU A 89 -7.06 3.91 -24.90
N ALA A 90 -8.10 4.11 -24.09
CA ALA A 90 -9.43 3.53 -24.30
C ALA A 90 -10.49 4.41 -23.62
N PRO A 91 -11.76 4.40 -24.07
CA PRO A 91 -12.82 5.05 -23.32
C PRO A 91 -12.94 4.48 -21.89
N PRO A 92 -13.33 5.32 -20.91
CA PRO A 92 -13.56 4.83 -19.54
C PRO A 92 -14.53 3.65 -19.51
N ARG A 93 -14.32 2.72 -18.58
CA ARG A 93 -15.18 1.51 -18.33
C ARG A 93 -15.21 0.48 -19.47
N THR A 94 -14.38 0.64 -20.51
CA THR A 94 -14.32 -0.32 -21.62
C THR A 94 -13.16 -1.32 -21.43
N ARG A 95 -12.13 -0.93 -20.69
CA ARG A 95 -10.91 -1.69 -20.52
C ARG A 95 -10.26 -1.41 -19.19
N ARG A 96 -9.76 -2.45 -18.51
CA ARG A 96 -8.96 -2.30 -17.30
C ARG A 96 -7.49 -2.14 -17.68
N ILE A 97 -6.89 -1.01 -17.35
CA ILE A 97 -5.48 -0.69 -17.58
C ILE A 97 -4.90 -0.23 -16.26
N TYR A 98 -3.98 -1.03 -15.71
CA TYR A 98 -3.27 -0.64 -14.48
C TYR A 98 -2.50 0.67 -14.73
N SER A 99 -2.76 1.70 -13.95
CA SER A 99 -2.16 3.01 -14.12
C SER A 99 -1.73 3.60 -12.79
N THR A 100 -0.47 4.01 -12.70
CA THR A 100 0.06 4.79 -11.57
C THR A 100 -0.43 6.22 -11.67
N SER A 101 -0.40 6.82 -12.87
CA SER A 101 -0.87 8.19 -13.10
C SER A 101 -2.35 8.40 -12.74
N ALA A 102 -3.19 7.35 -12.84
CA ALA A 102 -4.57 7.43 -12.38
C ALA A 102 -4.66 7.62 -10.86
N TYR A 103 -3.80 6.97 -10.09
CA TYR A 103 -3.72 7.12 -8.65
C TYR A 103 -3.11 8.46 -8.23
N ASP A 104 -2.11 8.93 -8.97
CA ASP A 104 -1.52 10.26 -8.74
C ASP A 104 -2.59 11.34 -8.95
N LEU A 105 -3.39 11.24 -10.02
CA LEU A 105 -4.49 12.17 -10.26
C LEU A 105 -5.57 12.14 -9.16
N ALA A 106 -5.89 10.98 -8.63
CA ALA A 106 -6.84 10.88 -7.51
C ALA A 106 -6.28 11.52 -6.23
N ALA A 107 -4.99 11.34 -5.96
CA ALA A 107 -4.29 11.98 -4.84
C ALA A 107 -4.23 13.51 -5.01
N ASP A 108 -3.90 13.99 -6.22
CA ASP A 108 -3.87 15.42 -6.56
C ASP A 108 -5.26 16.06 -6.37
N ALA A 109 -6.33 15.36 -6.74
CA ALA A 109 -7.69 15.85 -6.55
C ALA A 109 -8.05 16.01 -5.06
N VAL A 110 -7.62 15.11 -4.18
CA VAL A 110 -7.78 15.28 -2.73
C VAL A 110 -7.01 16.51 -2.25
N ALA A 111 -5.74 16.66 -2.64
CA ALA A 111 -4.92 17.77 -2.23
C ALA A 111 -5.50 19.13 -2.71
N GLU A 112 -5.96 19.19 -3.96
CA GLU A 112 -6.55 20.41 -4.54
C GLU A 112 -7.81 20.84 -3.79
N ARG A 113 -8.70 19.88 -3.46
CA ARG A 113 -9.98 20.18 -2.82
C ARG A 113 -9.87 20.45 -1.33
N SER A 114 -9.01 19.72 -0.63
CA SER A 114 -8.77 19.94 0.80
C SER A 114 -7.92 21.19 1.09
N GLY A 115 -7.08 21.59 0.13
CA GLY A 115 -6.04 22.59 0.33
C GLY A 115 -4.87 22.09 1.19
N ILE A 116 -4.77 20.77 1.45
CA ILE A 116 -3.74 20.11 2.25
C ILE A 116 -2.90 19.24 1.29
N ALA A 117 -1.58 19.23 1.44
CA ALA A 117 -0.74 18.32 0.66
C ALA A 117 -1.18 16.87 0.90
N PHE A 118 -1.25 16.05 -0.14
CA PHE A 118 -1.79 14.69 -0.04
C PHE A 118 -1.10 13.85 1.04
N GLN A 119 0.22 13.99 1.20
CA GLN A 119 0.97 13.26 2.22
C GLN A 119 0.51 13.65 3.64
N ASP A 120 0.31 14.94 3.89
CA ASP A 120 -0.14 15.43 5.19
C ASP A 120 -1.59 14.97 5.46
N TYR A 121 -2.44 14.99 4.42
CA TYR A 121 -3.82 14.49 4.51
C TYR A 121 -3.84 12.98 4.82
N LEU A 122 -3.01 12.18 4.14
CA LEU A 122 -2.86 10.76 4.39
C LEU A 122 -2.41 10.48 5.83
N ASP A 123 -1.41 11.21 6.31
CA ASP A 123 -0.89 11.04 7.66
C ASP A 123 -1.95 11.38 8.72
N GLU A 124 -2.67 12.48 8.56
CA GLU A 124 -3.71 12.92 9.52
C GLU A 124 -4.98 12.05 9.46
N ALA A 125 -5.44 11.69 8.27
CA ALA A 125 -6.68 10.97 8.09
C ALA A 125 -6.56 9.46 8.28
N LEU A 126 -5.40 8.87 7.96
CA LEU A 126 -5.24 7.42 7.93
C LEU A 126 -4.15 6.91 8.88
N ILE A 127 -2.93 7.41 8.79
CA ILE A 127 -1.78 6.82 9.49
C ILE A 127 -1.88 7.06 11.00
N ILE A 128 -2.08 8.30 11.42
CA ILE A 128 -2.17 8.68 12.84
C ILE A 128 -3.37 8.01 13.53
N PRO A 129 -4.61 8.08 12.99
CA PRO A 129 -5.77 7.44 13.61
C PRO A 129 -5.70 5.92 13.67
N SER A 130 -5.06 5.28 12.66
CA SER A 130 -4.89 3.82 12.62
C SER A 130 -3.93 3.31 13.70
N ALA A 131 -3.28 4.23 14.45
CA ALA A 131 -2.29 3.89 15.48
C ALA A 131 -1.32 2.81 14.98
N CYS A 132 -0.84 2.96 13.75
CA CYS A 132 0.27 2.14 13.23
C CYS A 132 1.54 2.45 14.02
N THR A 133 1.46 2.30 15.34
CA THR A 133 2.64 2.29 16.20
C THR A 133 3.42 1.02 15.87
N PRO A 134 4.72 1.13 15.57
CA PRO A 134 5.56 -0.06 15.50
C PRO A 134 5.38 -0.84 16.82
N PRO A 135 5.37 -2.18 16.81
CA PRO A 135 5.25 -2.97 18.01
C PRO A 135 6.29 -2.46 19.01
N THR A 136 5.81 -1.99 20.17
CA THR A 136 6.70 -1.61 21.25
C THR A 136 7.52 -2.83 21.62
N SER A 137 8.78 -2.64 22.00
CA SER A 137 9.77 -3.64 22.37
C SER A 137 9.39 -4.52 23.60
N ALA A 138 8.10 -4.68 23.85
CA ALA A 138 7.52 -5.49 24.91
C ALA A 138 7.17 -6.91 24.46
N ASP A 139 7.30 -7.25 23.18
CA ASP A 139 7.19 -8.63 22.75
C ASP A 139 8.42 -9.41 23.25
N PRO A 140 8.23 -10.52 23.99
CA PRO A 140 9.36 -11.32 24.46
C PRO A 140 10.17 -11.82 23.26
N PRO A 141 11.51 -11.89 23.34
CA PRO A 141 12.34 -12.40 22.26
C PRO A 141 11.89 -13.82 21.90
N VAL A 142 11.55 -14.02 20.63
CA VAL A 142 11.23 -15.33 20.09
C VAL A 142 12.45 -16.23 20.32
N PRO A 143 12.32 -17.42 20.95
CA PRO A 143 13.47 -18.30 21.15
C PRO A 143 14.04 -18.77 19.82
N GLY A 144 15.20 -18.27 19.53
CA GLY A 144 16.28 -18.70 18.69
C GLY A 144 16.02 -19.49 17.40
N HIS A 145 16.25 -18.82 16.28
CA HIS A 145 17.12 -19.41 15.28
C HIS A 145 18.38 -18.54 15.24
N GLY A 146 19.43 -19.02 15.90
CA GLY A 146 20.75 -18.42 15.82
C GLY A 146 21.25 -18.43 14.37
N PRO A 147 22.20 -17.53 14.03
CA PRO A 147 22.79 -17.51 12.70
C PRO A 147 23.40 -18.88 12.37
N PRO A 148 23.38 -19.30 11.08
CA PRO A 148 23.97 -20.57 10.69
C PRO A 148 25.43 -20.59 11.10
N SER A 149 25.82 -21.65 11.81
CA SER A 149 27.20 -21.90 12.23
C SER A 149 28.10 -21.91 11.01
N THR A 150 29.06 -21.01 10.96
CA THR A 150 30.16 -21.06 9.98
C THR A 150 30.91 -22.37 10.18
N ILE A 151 30.80 -23.27 9.20
CA ILE A 151 31.62 -24.46 9.14
C ILE A 151 33.04 -23.98 8.76
N SER A 152 33.93 -23.95 9.71
CA SER A 152 35.36 -23.77 9.49
C SER A 152 35.89 -25.04 8.87
N SER A 153 36.30 -24.96 7.60
CA SER A 153 37.04 -26.02 6.92
C SER A 153 38.47 -26.01 7.44
N GLY A 154 38.87 -27.06 8.14
CA GLY A 154 40.25 -27.45 8.40
C GLY A 154 40.74 -28.38 7.31
#